data_8632cd5eb9c2bf85713bdb8e18364867
#
_entry.id   8632cd5eb9c2bf85713bdb8e18364867
#
_cell.length_a   1.000
_cell.length_b   1.000
_cell.length_c   1.000
_cell.angle_alpha   90.00
_cell.angle_beta   90.00
_cell.angle_gamma   90.00
#
_symmetry.space_group_name_H-M   'P 1'
#
loop_
_entity.id
_entity.type
_entity.pdbx_description
1 polymer ?
#
loop_
_entity_poly.entity_id
_entity_poly.type
_entity_poly.pdbx_seq_one_letter_code
_entity_poly.pdbx_strand_id
1 'polypeptide(L)'
;MKILMLSKALVTGVYQKKLEELARLPGVELMAVVPPYWLEERVGVLRLERRYTEGYRLVELPMVFNGRHHIHFYPRLGRIVRDFRPDIFHIDEEPYNTVTFHASVLGRMVGARVVFFTWQNLYRRYPPPFRLFELANYRMAAAAVAGINDAAEVL
;
A
#
# COMPACT_ATOMS: atom_id res chain seq x y z
N MET A 1 11.70 14.26 -5.27
CA MET A 1 11.10 13.49 -4.17
C MET A 1 10.69 12.13 -4.71
N LYS A 2 11.19 11.04 -4.12
CA LYS A 2 10.88 9.66 -4.51
C LYS A 2 9.70 9.13 -3.72
N ILE A 3 8.65 8.70 -4.41
CA ILE A 3 7.44 8.12 -3.80
C ILE A 3 7.32 6.67 -4.25
N LEU A 4 7.24 5.76 -3.30
CA LEU A 4 6.86 4.37 -3.55
C LEU A 4 5.41 4.18 -3.09
N MET A 5 4.54 3.69 -3.97
CA MET A 5 3.16 3.31 -3.62
C MET A 5 3.01 1.80 -3.69
N LEU A 6 2.42 1.20 -2.69
CA LEU A 6 2.06 -0.22 -2.64
C LEU A 6 0.55 -0.35 -2.51
N SER A 7 -0.09 -1.04 -3.46
CA SER A 7 -1.54 -1.27 -3.40
C SER A 7 -1.95 -2.46 -4.25
N LYS A 8 -2.73 -3.39 -3.68
CA LYS A 8 -3.39 -4.44 -4.47
C LYS A 8 -4.56 -3.92 -5.29
N ALA A 9 -5.20 -2.81 -4.87
CA ALA A 9 -6.33 -2.22 -5.59
C ALA A 9 -5.94 -1.71 -6.98
N LEU A 10 -4.65 -1.39 -7.20
CA LEU A 10 -4.13 -0.94 -8.49
C LEU A 10 -4.15 -2.02 -9.59
N VAL A 11 -4.54 -3.27 -9.30
CA VAL A 11 -4.84 -4.26 -10.34
C VAL A 11 -5.99 -3.79 -11.24
N THR A 12 -6.91 -2.99 -10.70
CA THR A 12 -8.01 -2.38 -11.44
C THR A 12 -7.57 -1.04 -12.02
N GLY A 13 -7.59 -0.94 -13.35
CA GLY A 13 -7.01 0.18 -14.10
C GLY A 13 -7.57 1.56 -13.72
N VAL A 14 -8.85 1.66 -13.33
CA VAL A 14 -9.46 2.94 -12.95
C VAL A 14 -8.76 3.58 -11.75
N TYR A 15 -8.21 2.80 -10.82
CA TYR A 15 -7.49 3.32 -9.66
C TYR A 15 -6.08 3.81 -9.97
N GLN A 16 -5.56 3.52 -11.17
CA GLN A 16 -4.22 3.94 -11.59
C GLN A 16 -4.16 5.43 -11.99
N LYS A 17 -5.31 6.08 -12.26
CA LYS A 17 -5.32 7.49 -12.66
C LYS A 17 -4.65 8.40 -11.62
N LYS A 18 -4.84 8.13 -10.34
CA LYS A 18 -4.18 8.87 -9.26
C LYS A 18 -2.64 8.87 -9.36
N LEU A 19 -2.06 7.83 -9.95
CA LEU A 19 -0.62 7.71 -10.12
C LEU A 19 -0.09 8.68 -11.17
N GLU A 20 -0.79 8.83 -12.30
CA GLU A 20 -0.45 9.83 -13.32
C GLU A 20 -0.55 11.25 -12.77
N GLU A 21 -1.60 11.55 -11.99
CA GLU A 21 -1.77 12.86 -11.38
C GLU A 21 -0.63 13.17 -10.37
N LEU A 22 -0.22 12.18 -9.58
CA LEU A 22 0.92 12.33 -8.68
C LEU A 22 2.24 12.49 -9.44
N ALA A 23 2.41 11.75 -10.54
CA ALA A 23 3.63 11.80 -11.34
C ALA A 23 3.80 13.13 -12.10
N ARG A 24 2.70 13.86 -12.35
CA ARG A 24 2.73 15.21 -12.95
C ARG A 24 3.26 16.29 -12.01
N LEU A 25 3.31 16.03 -10.72
CA LEU A 25 3.81 17.02 -9.76
C LEU A 25 5.31 17.25 -9.96
N PRO A 26 5.77 18.50 -10.01
CA PRO A 26 7.18 18.83 -10.26
C PRO A 26 8.11 18.16 -9.21
N GLY A 27 9.16 17.50 -9.71
CA GLY A 27 10.16 16.88 -8.85
C GLY A 27 9.73 15.57 -8.18
N VAL A 28 8.59 14.98 -8.59
CA VAL A 28 8.16 13.65 -8.13
C VAL A 28 8.69 12.56 -9.06
N GLU A 29 9.37 11.57 -8.50
CA GLU A 29 9.70 10.28 -9.11
C GLU A 29 8.84 9.21 -8.44
N LEU A 30 7.84 8.69 -9.17
CA LEU A 30 6.86 7.76 -8.64
C LEU A 30 7.11 6.34 -9.13
N MET A 31 7.08 5.39 -8.19
CA MET A 31 7.01 3.95 -8.46
C MET A 31 5.81 3.35 -7.75
N ALA A 32 5.04 2.52 -8.46
CA ALA A 32 3.94 1.76 -7.87
C ALA A 32 4.24 0.27 -7.93
N VAL A 33 4.03 -0.43 -6.82
CA VAL A 33 4.11 -1.89 -6.71
C VAL A 33 2.70 -2.46 -6.63
N VAL A 34 2.42 -3.43 -7.48
CA VAL A 34 1.12 -4.05 -7.63
C VAL A 34 1.29 -5.55 -7.87
N PRO A 35 0.38 -6.42 -7.42
CA PRO A 35 0.46 -7.84 -7.78
C PRO A 35 0.02 -8.04 -9.24
N PRO A 36 0.43 -9.13 -9.90
CA PRO A 36 -0.01 -9.46 -11.27
C PRO A 36 -1.52 -9.75 -11.34
N TYR A 37 -2.11 -10.13 -10.21
CA TYR A 37 -3.55 -10.35 -10.05
C TYR A 37 -3.93 -10.30 -8.57
N TRP A 38 -5.23 -10.11 -8.30
CA TRP A 38 -5.83 -10.25 -6.98
C TRP A 38 -6.99 -11.24 -7.03
N LEU A 39 -7.08 -12.13 -6.05
CA LEU A 39 -8.20 -13.06 -5.88
C LEU A 39 -9.28 -12.37 -5.03
N GLU A 40 -10.31 -11.84 -5.69
CA GLU A 40 -11.43 -11.23 -5.00
C GLU A 40 -12.51 -12.27 -4.74
N GLU A 41 -12.95 -12.39 -3.48
CA GLU A 41 -13.85 -13.47 -3.06
C GLU A 41 -15.16 -13.52 -3.86
N ARG A 42 -15.72 -12.36 -4.20
CA ARG A 42 -17.02 -12.25 -4.89
C ARG A 42 -16.92 -12.18 -6.41
N VAL A 43 -15.78 -11.78 -6.94
CA VAL A 43 -15.59 -11.45 -8.36
C VAL A 43 -14.69 -12.48 -9.06
N GLY A 44 -13.84 -13.16 -8.28
CA GLY A 44 -12.84 -14.09 -8.80
C GLY A 44 -11.50 -13.41 -9.08
N VAL A 45 -10.82 -13.79 -10.15
CA VAL A 45 -9.48 -13.32 -10.47
C VAL A 45 -9.53 -11.94 -11.14
N LEU A 46 -9.07 -10.92 -10.45
CA LEU A 46 -8.82 -9.59 -11.01
C LEU A 46 -7.38 -9.53 -11.51
N ARG A 47 -7.19 -9.58 -12.84
CA ARG A 47 -5.86 -9.45 -13.45
C ARG A 47 -5.45 -8.00 -13.54
N LEU A 48 -4.14 -7.73 -13.45
CA LEU A 48 -3.61 -6.39 -13.62
C LEU A 48 -4.00 -5.82 -14.99
N GLU A 49 -4.75 -4.74 -14.96
CA GLU A 49 -4.98 -3.85 -16.10
C GLU A 49 -3.84 -2.82 -16.18
N ARG A 50 -3.53 -2.36 -17.38
CA ARG A 50 -2.60 -1.26 -17.64
C ARG A 50 -3.34 -0.17 -18.40
N ARG A 51 -4.03 0.70 -17.68
CA ARG A 51 -4.92 1.71 -18.26
C ARG A 51 -4.34 3.11 -18.24
N TYR A 52 -3.70 3.49 -17.15
CA TYR A 52 -3.04 4.77 -16.94
C TYR A 52 -1.59 4.47 -16.56
N THR A 53 -0.64 4.70 -17.47
CA THR A 53 0.74 4.23 -17.32
C THR A 53 1.79 5.32 -17.53
N GLU A 54 1.35 6.59 -17.68
CA GLU A 54 2.25 7.69 -18.01
C GLU A 54 2.92 8.31 -16.78
N GLY A 55 4.19 8.64 -16.92
CA GLY A 55 4.94 9.44 -15.94
C GLY A 55 5.41 8.71 -14.69
N TYR A 56 5.12 7.43 -14.52
CA TYR A 56 5.56 6.63 -13.37
C TYR A 56 5.99 5.21 -13.76
N ARG A 57 6.65 4.52 -12.85
CA ARG A 57 7.05 3.11 -13.05
C ARG A 57 6.09 2.17 -12.32
N LEU A 58 5.41 1.29 -13.05
CA LEU A 58 4.58 0.21 -12.51
C LEU A 58 5.40 -1.09 -12.42
N VAL A 59 5.55 -1.63 -11.22
CA VAL A 59 6.30 -2.85 -10.94
C VAL A 59 5.35 -3.95 -10.49
N GLU A 60 5.26 -5.00 -11.31
CA GLU A 60 4.54 -6.21 -10.90
C GLU A 60 5.38 -7.01 -9.92
N LEU A 61 4.81 -7.30 -8.76
CA LEU A 61 5.46 -8.09 -7.73
C LEU A 61 4.53 -9.18 -7.23
N PRO A 62 4.90 -10.46 -7.38
CA PRO A 62 4.10 -11.56 -6.84
C PRO A 62 3.98 -11.46 -5.32
N MET A 63 2.78 -11.77 -4.82
CA MET A 63 2.49 -11.85 -3.39
C MET A 63 2.21 -13.28 -2.97
N VAL A 64 2.34 -13.56 -1.70
CA VAL A 64 1.89 -14.80 -1.05
C VAL A 64 0.57 -14.56 -0.33
N PHE A 65 -0.22 -15.61 -0.13
CA PHE A 65 -1.56 -15.57 0.45
C PHE A 65 -2.52 -14.63 -0.29
N ASN A 66 -2.41 -14.59 -1.62
CA ASN A 66 -3.29 -13.80 -2.49
C ASN A 66 -4.77 -14.14 -2.21
N GLY A 67 -5.66 -13.14 -2.13
CA GLY A 67 -7.05 -13.29 -1.72
C GLY A 67 -7.29 -13.27 -0.20
N ARG A 68 -6.24 -13.33 0.61
CA ARG A 68 -6.33 -13.27 2.06
C ARG A 68 -6.02 -11.86 2.58
N HIS A 69 -7.04 -11.02 2.76
CA HIS A 69 -6.90 -9.60 3.07
C HIS A 69 -5.95 -9.29 4.25
N HIS A 70 -5.99 -10.08 5.32
CA HIS A 70 -5.22 -9.77 6.53
C HIS A 70 -3.79 -10.29 6.53
N ILE A 71 -3.48 -11.36 5.74
CA ILE A 71 -2.20 -12.07 5.86
C ILE A 71 -1.33 -12.03 4.62
N HIS A 72 -1.82 -11.48 3.50
CA HIS A 72 -1.01 -11.36 2.30
C HIS A 72 0.17 -10.41 2.51
N PHE A 73 1.27 -10.66 1.82
CA PHE A 73 2.44 -9.77 1.76
C PHE A 73 3.32 -10.08 0.54
N TYR A 74 4.34 -9.26 0.31
CA TYR A 74 5.24 -9.37 -0.83
C TYR A 74 6.65 -9.77 -0.37
N PRO A 75 7.08 -11.02 -0.49
CA PRO A 75 8.38 -11.48 0.01
C PRO A 75 9.59 -10.73 -0.56
N ARG A 76 9.48 -10.25 -1.81
CA ARG A 76 10.57 -9.56 -2.52
C ARG A 76 10.51 -8.03 -2.42
N LEU A 77 9.56 -7.47 -1.66
CA LEU A 77 9.38 -6.03 -1.49
C LEU A 77 10.64 -5.33 -0.94
N GLY A 78 11.33 -5.98 -0.01
CA GLY A 78 12.52 -5.41 0.61
C GLY A 78 13.64 -5.07 -0.37
N ARG A 79 13.77 -5.81 -1.49
CA ARG A 79 14.71 -5.46 -2.55
C ARG A 79 14.32 -4.16 -3.24
N ILE A 80 13.03 -4.01 -3.61
CA ILE A 80 12.53 -2.81 -4.28
C ILE A 80 12.71 -1.58 -3.40
N VAL A 81 12.32 -1.68 -2.12
CA VAL A 81 12.44 -0.58 -1.15
C VAL A 81 13.90 -0.15 -0.99
N ARG A 82 14.82 -1.10 -0.86
CA ARG A 82 16.25 -0.83 -0.70
C ARG A 82 16.89 -0.21 -1.95
N ASP A 83 16.52 -0.71 -3.15
CA ASP A 83 17.09 -0.26 -4.42
C ASP A 83 16.51 1.11 -4.81
N PHE A 84 15.23 1.36 -4.60
CA PHE A 84 14.58 2.62 -4.93
C PHE A 84 14.84 3.73 -3.90
N ARG A 85 14.94 3.40 -2.61
CA ARG A 85 15.12 4.33 -1.48
C ARG A 85 14.11 5.48 -1.52
N PRO A 86 12.82 5.21 -1.29
CA PRO A 86 11.80 6.23 -1.31
C PRO A 86 11.98 7.25 -0.19
N ASP A 87 11.66 8.52 -0.45
CA ASP A 87 11.48 9.55 0.57
C ASP A 87 10.14 9.33 1.31
N ILE A 88 9.11 8.93 0.54
CA ILE A 88 7.77 8.59 1.05
C ILE A 88 7.42 7.17 0.58
N PHE A 89 6.98 6.35 1.52
CA PHE A 89 6.39 5.04 1.20
C PHE A 89 4.90 5.07 1.55
N HIS A 90 4.05 5.22 0.52
CA HIS A 90 2.60 5.20 0.65
C HIS A 90 2.08 3.78 0.50
N ILE A 91 1.49 3.26 1.56
CA ILE A 91 0.92 1.91 1.65
C ILE A 91 -0.60 2.06 1.61
N ASP A 92 -1.19 1.78 0.47
CA ASP A 92 -2.63 1.90 0.22
C ASP A 92 -3.34 0.60 0.68
N GLU A 93 -3.20 0.31 1.98
CA GLU A 93 -3.70 -0.88 2.66
C GLU A 93 -3.99 -0.56 4.13
N GLU A 94 -4.91 -1.31 4.72
CA GLU A 94 -5.36 -1.12 6.10
C GLU A 94 -4.26 -1.35 7.15
N PRO A 95 -4.22 -0.56 8.23
CA PRO A 95 -3.12 -0.59 9.21
C PRO A 95 -2.97 -1.92 9.97
N TYR A 96 -4.02 -2.71 10.09
CA TYR A 96 -4.00 -4.01 10.77
C TYR A 96 -3.52 -5.16 9.87
N ASN A 97 -3.31 -4.94 8.56
CA ASN A 97 -2.88 -5.98 7.65
C ASN A 97 -1.38 -6.28 7.75
N THR A 98 -1.02 -7.55 7.55
CA THR A 98 0.39 -8.00 7.53
C THR A 98 1.22 -7.24 6.49
N VAL A 99 0.65 -6.96 5.32
CA VAL A 99 1.33 -6.22 4.24
C VAL A 99 1.71 -4.81 4.69
N THR A 100 0.83 -4.11 5.41
CA THR A 100 1.09 -2.76 5.91
C THR A 100 2.20 -2.77 6.96
N PHE A 101 2.14 -3.70 7.92
CA PHE A 101 3.20 -3.86 8.91
C PHE A 101 4.55 -4.18 8.27
N HIS A 102 4.60 -5.17 7.37
CA HIS A 102 5.81 -5.55 6.63
C HIS A 102 6.40 -4.38 5.84
N ALA A 103 5.56 -3.67 5.06
CA ALA A 103 5.99 -2.54 4.26
C ALA A 103 6.46 -1.35 5.12
N SER A 104 5.79 -1.08 6.25
CA SER A 104 6.17 -0.03 7.20
C SER A 104 7.56 -0.29 7.80
N VAL A 105 7.82 -1.53 8.22
CA VAL A 105 9.15 -1.92 8.73
C VAL A 105 10.22 -1.70 7.67
N LEU A 106 10.00 -2.17 6.44
CA LEU A 106 10.94 -1.99 5.33
C LEU A 106 11.17 -0.51 5.00
N GLY A 107 10.12 0.30 4.97
CA GLY A 107 10.22 1.74 4.73
C GLY A 107 11.05 2.44 5.81
N ARG A 108 10.79 2.15 7.08
CA ARG A 108 11.55 2.69 8.21
C ARG A 108 13.04 2.31 8.17
N MET A 109 13.35 1.07 7.76
CA MET A 109 14.74 0.61 7.63
C MET A 109 15.57 1.41 6.62
N VAL A 110 14.94 2.01 5.61
CA VAL A 110 15.63 2.86 4.61
C VAL A 110 15.45 4.35 4.87
N GLY A 111 14.81 4.74 5.99
CA GLY A 111 14.60 6.13 6.37
C GLY A 111 13.40 6.81 5.69
N ALA A 112 12.52 6.06 5.01
CA ALA A 112 11.34 6.61 4.37
C ALA A 112 10.30 7.10 5.39
N ARG A 113 9.57 8.16 5.04
CA ARG A 113 8.33 8.55 5.72
C ARG A 113 7.22 7.63 5.28
N VAL A 114 6.73 6.81 6.20
CA VAL A 114 5.65 5.87 5.92
C VAL A 114 4.30 6.58 6.03
N VAL A 115 3.45 6.37 5.04
CA VAL A 115 2.06 6.83 5.02
C VAL A 115 1.19 5.63 4.70
N PHE A 116 0.13 5.38 5.46
CA PHE A 116 -0.85 4.36 5.11
C PHE A 116 -2.22 4.96 4.80
N PHE A 117 -3.06 4.18 4.14
CA PHE A 117 -4.43 4.55 3.80
C PHE A 117 -5.41 3.65 4.58
N THR A 118 -6.56 4.19 4.98
CA THR A 118 -7.61 3.42 5.67
C THR A 118 -9.01 3.84 5.25
N TRP A 119 -9.90 2.83 5.13
CA TRP A 119 -11.34 2.97 5.02
C TRP A 119 -12.06 2.49 6.29
N GLN A 120 -11.32 2.09 7.32
CA GLN A 120 -11.89 1.54 8.54
C GLN A 120 -12.78 2.58 9.24
N ASN A 121 -14.08 2.44 9.09
CA ASN A 121 -15.09 3.33 9.67
C ASN A 121 -15.77 2.76 10.94
N LEU A 122 -15.35 1.56 11.37
CA LEU A 122 -15.88 0.92 12.58
C LEU A 122 -14.75 0.66 13.55
N TYR A 123 -14.93 1.09 14.80
CA TYR A 123 -14.01 0.76 15.88
C TYR A 123 -14.06 -0.74 16.17
N ARG A 124 -13.01 -1.46 15.80
CA ARG A 124 -12.86 -2.90 16.00
C ARG A 124 -11.58 -3.21 16.75
N ARG A 125 -11.67 -4.13 17.71
CA ARG A 125 -10.48 -4.71 18.32
C ARG A 125 -10.15 -6.00 17.58
N TYR A 126 -9.11 -5.95 16.76
CA TYR A 126 -8.63 -7.14 16.07
C TYR A 126 -7.92 -8.08 17.04
N PRO A 127 -8.03 -9.42 16.84
CA PRO A 127 -7.23 -10.36 17.62
C PRO A 127 -5.74 -10.24 17.28
N PRO A 128 -4.82 -10.68 18.17
CA PRO A 128 -3.43 -10.82 17.82
C PRO A 128 -3.25 -11.79 16.62
N PRO A 129 -2.27 -11.53 15.69
CA PRO A 129 -1.28 -10.45 15.76
C PRO A 129 -1.74 -9.11 15.17
N PHE A 130 -2.93 -9.04 14.55
CA PHE A 130 -3.40 -7.89 13.76
C PHE A 130 -3.50 -6.60 14.59
N ARG A 131 -3.95 -6.70 15.85
CA ARG A 131 -3.97 -5.55 16.76
C ARG A 131 -2.56 -5.03 17.03
N LEU A 132 -1.57 -5.90 17.14
CA LEU A 132 -0.17 -5.50 17.33
C LEU A 132 0.37 -4.79 16.08
N PHE A 133 0.02 -5.28 14.88
CA PHE A 133 0.39 -4.63 13.62
C PHE A 133 -0.22 -3.24 13.50
N GLU A 134 -1.50 -3.10 13.83
CA GLU A 134 -2.20 -1.81 13.85
C GLU A 134 -1.49 -0.79 14.75
N LEU A 135 -1.26 -1.15 16.01
CA LEU A 135 -0.57 -0.29 16.97
C LEU A 135 0.86 0.06 16.54
N ALA A 136 1.57 -0.89 15.95
CA ALA A 136 2.91 -0.66 15.42
C ALA A 136 2.88 0.29 14.23
N ASN A 137 1.91 0.14 13.32
CA ASN A 137 1.75 1.03 12.17
C ASN A 137 1.42 2.46 12.58
N TYR A 138 0.54 2.66 13.57
CA TYR A 138 0.26 4.00 14.13
C TYR A 138 1.52 4.69 14.69
N ARG A 139 2.45 3.92 15.28
CA ARG A 139 3.72 4.47 15.80
C ARG A 139 4.76 4.71 14.71
N MET A 140 4.78 3.89 13.65
CA MET A 140 5.78 3.96 12.57
C MET A 140 5.40 4.99 11.50
N ALA A 141 4.11 5.22 11.28
CA ALA A 141 3.64 6.11 10.24
C ALA A 141 3.92 7.58 10.57
N ALA A 142 4.28 8.34 9.55
CA ALA A 142 4.40 9.78 9.61
C ALA A 142 3.05 10.48 9.41
N ALA A 143 2.13 9.81 8.69
CA ALA A 143 0.76 10.27 8.45
C ALA A 143 -0.14 9.09 8.07
N ALA A 144 -1.45 9.30 8.17
CA ALA A 144 -2.47 8.42 7.64
C ALA A 144 -3.38 9.22 6.69
N VAL A 145 -3.90 8.54 5.67
CA VAL A 145 -4.92 9.07 4.76
C VAL A 145 -6.21 8.32 5.03
N ALA A 146 -7.22 9.01 5.53
CA ALA A 146 -8.55 8.46 5.74
C ALA A 146 -9.43 8.69 4.50
N GLY A 147 -10.07 7.65 4.00
CA GLY A 147 -10.92 7.73 2.81
C GLY A 147 -12.27 8.43 3.07
N ILE A 148 -12.70 8.47 4.34
CA ILE A 148 -13.94 9.13 4.81
C ILE A 148 -13.71 9.71 6.21
N ASN A 149 -14.59 10.62 6.63
CA ASN A 149 -14.50 11.27 7.95
C ASN A 149 -14.56 10.26 9.11
N ASP A 150 -15.46 9.29 9.05
CA ASP A 150 -15.59 8.25 10.07
C ASP A 150 -14.29 7.45 10.25
N ALA A 151 -13.54 7.23 9.15
CA ALA A 151 -12.24 6.56 9.23
C ALA A 151 -11.17 7.44 9.89
N ALA A 152 -11.29 8.75 9.78
CA ALA A 152 -10.40 9.69 10.50
C ALA A 152 -10.68 9.71 12.00
N GLU A 153 -11.92 9.50 12.43
CA GLU A 153 -12.31 9.45 13.85
C GLU A 153 -11.83 8.15 14.54
N VAL A 154 -11.56 7.10 13.77
CA VAL A 154 -11.07 5.81 14.29
C VAL A 154 -9.55 5.83 14.54
N LEU A 155 -8.80 6.72 13.88
CA LEU A 155 -7.34 6.86 14.01
C LEU A 155 -6.93 7.53 15.32
#